data_d2867a02ac8f60337f750e7bbcebc584
#
_entry.id   d2867a02ac8f60337f750e7bbcebc584
#
_cell.length_a   1.000
_cell.length_b   1.000
_cell.length_c   1.000
_cell.angle_alpha   90.00
_cell.angle_beta   90.00
_cell.angle_gamma   90.00
#
_symmetry.space_group_name_H-M   'P 1'
#
loop_
_entity.id
_entity.type
_entity.pdbx_description
1 polymer ?
#
loop_
_entity_poly.entity_id
_entity_poly.type
_entity_poly.pdbx_seq_one_letter_code
_entity_poly.pdbx_strand_id
1 'polypeptide(L)'
;FNNQIQVSGDKSLSIRWILLASQAIGRSKGYNLLMSEDVLAAINSIKRLGIKVRMHKNYCEIVGNGINGFKYKKNLTIDSKNSGTLGRLILGLLIKSPEKVRIIGDKSLSKRDFSRVTTPLEKFGVKFSYKIKNTLPLTILGSQSAKGIKYLENRGSAQCKSSVMLAALNAS
;
A
#
# COMPACT_ATOMS: atom_id res chain seq x y z
N PHE A 1 32.79 18.74 -15.40
CA PHE A 1 32.66 17.88 -14.21
C PHE A 1 31.98 16.57 -14.63
N ASN A 2 32.69 15.45 -14.52
CA ASN A 2 32.16 14.14 -14.90
C ASN A 2 32.22 13.21 -13.68
N ASN A 3 31.61 13.64 -12.56
CA ASN A 3 31.59 12.90 -11.31
C ASN A 3 30.26 12.19 -11.13
N GLN A 4 30.30 10.87 -10.83
CA GLN A 4 29.14 10.10 -10.42
C GLN A 4 29.02 10.12 -8.89
N ILE A 5 27.83 10.42 -8.39
CA ILE A 5 27.51 10.35 -6.96
C ILE A 5 26.52 9.20 -6.78
N GLN A 6 26.88 8.25 -5.92
CA GLN A 6 25.97 7.20 -5.50
C GLN A 6 25.23 7.63 -4.23
N VAL A 7 23.91 7.64 -4.26
CA VAL A 7 23.04 7.95 -3.12
C VAL A 7 22.33 6.71 -2.62
N SER A 8 21.97 6.68 -1.34
CA SER A 8 21.14 5.62 -0.77
C SER A 8 19.73 5.67 -1.36
N GLY A 9 19.04 4.53 -1.37
CA GLY A 9 17.64 4.46 -1.80
C GLY A 9 16.72 5.31 -0.92
N ASP A 10 15.63 5.83 -1.51
CA ASP A 10 14.58 6.55 -0.80
C ASP A 10 13.53 5.59 -0.24
N LYS A 11 13.12 5.79 1.01
CA LYS A 11 12.12 4.96 1.70
C LYS A 11 10.77 4.99 1.00
N SER A 12 10.28 6.17 0.68
CA SER A 12 8.94 6.36 0.12
C SER A 12 8.84 5.85 -1.31
N LEU A 13 9.91 6.01 -2.10
CA LEU A 13 10.00 5.44 -3.45
C LEU A 13 10.12 3.92 -3.39
N SER A 14 10.91 3.36 -2.46
CA SER A 14 11.03 1.91 -2.26
C SER A 14 9.68 1.27 -1.95
N ILE A 15 8.90 1.85 -1.03
CA ILE A 15 7.56 1.34 -0.71
C ILE A 15 6.62 1.44 -1.92
N ARG A 16 6.62 2.56 -2.65
CA ARG A 16 5.80 2.72 -3.85
C ARG A 16 6.15 1.71 -4.93
N TRP A 17 7.45 1.50 -5.16
CA TRP A 17 7.90 0.51 -6.11
C TRP A 17 7.41 -0.90 -5.75
N ILE A 18 7.53 -1.31 -4.47
CA ILE A 18 7.05 -2.61 -3.98
C ILE A 18 5.55 -2.78 -4.24
N LEU A 19 4.76 -1.76 -3.91
CA LEU A 19 3.32 -1.79 -4.10
C LEU A 19 2.94 -1.84 -5.58
N LEU A 20 3.57 -1.05 -6.44
CA LEU A 20 3.32 -1.06 -7.89
C LEU A 20 3.80 -2.36 -8.55
N ALA A 21 4.98 -2.86 -8.18
CA ALA A 21 5.50 -4.14 -8.68
C ALA A 21 4.56 -5.31 -8.33
N SER A 22 3.85 -5.24 -7.20
CA SER A 22 2.85 -6.24 -6.83
C SER A 22 1.63 -6.27 -7.76
N GLN A 23 1.34 -5.14 -8.44
CA GLN A 23 0.23 -4.98 -9.39
C GLN A 23 0.65 -5.20 -10.85
N ALA A 24 1.93 -5.33 -11.12
CA ALA A 24 2.41 -5.66 -12.45
C ALA A 24 2.12 -7.13 -12.81
N ILE A 25 2.11 -7.46 -14.08
CA ILE A 25 2.10 -8.84 -14.56
C ILE A 25 3.54 -9.27 -14.79
N GLY A 26 3.95 -10.39 -14.17
CA GLY A 26 5.29 -10.94 -14.35
C GLY A 26 6.31 -10.42 -13.34
N ARG A 27 7.59 -10.40 -13.74
CA ARG A 27 8.72 -10.11 -12.85
C ARG A 27 9.17 -8.67 -12.93
N SER A 28 9.32 -8.05 -11.76
CA SER A 28 9.92 -6.73 -11.59
C SER A 28 11.18 -6.86 -10.74
N LYS A 29 12.26 -6.15 -11.11
CA LYS A 29 13.52 -6.09 -10.34
C LYS A 29 13.73 -4.67 -9.85
N GLY A 30 13.91 -4.48 -8.55
CA GLY A 30 14.22 -3.21 -7.92
C GLY A 30 15.61 -3.22 -7.34
N TYR A 31 16.42 -2.26 -7.76
CA TYR A 31 17.79 -2.06 -7.28
C TYR A 31 17.83 -0.89 -6.29
N ASN A 32 18.81 -0.89 -5.42
CA ASN A 32 19.05 0.20 -4.46
C ASN A 32 17.82 0.58 -3.61
N LEU A 33 17.01 -0.41 -3.21
CA LEU A 33 15.93 -0.17 -2.27
C LEU A 33 16.50 0.13 -0.88
N LEU A 34 15.92 1.11 -0.19
CA LEU A 34 16.27 1.37 1.20
C LEU A 34 15.71 0.24 2.09
N MET A 35 16.60 -0.58 2.66
CA MET A 35 16.22 -1.74 3.49
C MET A 35 15.91 -1.33 4.94
N SER A 36 15.00 -0.38 5.13
CA SER A 36 14.48 0.04 6.43
C SER A 36 13.33 -0.86 6.91
N GLU A 37 12.98 -0.78 8.19
CA GLU A 37 11.82 -1.49 8.76
C GLU A 37 10.52 -1.21 8.01
N ASP A 38 10.31 0.03 7.57
CA ASP A 38 9.13 0.43 6.79
C ASP A 38 9.05 -0.31 5.45
N VAL A 39 10.19 -0.48 4.77
CA VAL A 39 10.29 -1.18 3.48
C VAL A 39 10.13 -2.69 3.67
N LEU A 40 10.72 -3.24 4.73
CA LEU A 40 10.52 -4.64 5.11
C LEU A 40 9.05 -4.93 5.47
N ALA A 41 8.38 -4.00 6.16
CA ALA A 41 6.95 -4.09 6.42
C ALA A 41 6.12 -4.12 5.12
N ALA A 42 6.50 -3.32 4.11
CA ALA A 42 5.84 -3.35 2.79
C ALA A 42 6.04 -4.69 2.08
N ILE A 43 7.26 -5.22 2.07
CA ILE A 43 7.56 -6.55 1.51
C ILE A 43 6.74 -7.64 2.20
N ASN A 44 6.69 -7.63 3.52
CA ASN A 44 5.92 -8.61 4.30
C ASN A 44 4.42 -8.49 4.02
N SER A 45 3.92 -7.27 3.86
CA SER A 45 2.52 -7.03 3.54
C SER A 45 2.10 -7.63 2.20
N ILE A 46 2.87 -7.39 1.13
CA ILE A 46 2.55 -7.96 -0.18
C ILE A 46 2.74 -9.49 -0.22
N LYS A 47 3.70 -10.04 0.53
CA LYS A 47 3.83 -11.50 0.71
C LYS A 47 2.58 -12.11 1.33
N ARG A 48 2.01 -11.45 2.35
CA ARG A 48 0.75 -11.87 2.98
C ARG A 48 -0.46 -11.74 2.06
N LEU A 49 -0.38 -10.87 1.05
CA LEU A 49 -1.36 -10.75 -0.03
C LEU A 49 -1.13 -11.73 -1.19
N GLY A 50 -0.22 -12.70 -1.02
CA GLY A 50 0.03 -13.78 -1.98
C GLY A 50 1.03 -13.44 -3.08
N ILE A 51 1.79 -12.35 -2.94
CA ILE A 51 2.81 -11.95 -3.91
C ILE A 51 4.13 -12.65 -3.59
N LYS A 52 4.76 -13.23 -4.61
CA LYS A 52 6.08 -13.86 -4.49
C LYS A 52 7.17 -12.79 -4.52
N VAL A 53 8.00 -12.77 -3.48
CA VAL A 53 9.14 -11.84 -3.35
C VAL A 53 10.40 -12.63 -3.05
N ARG A 54 11.46 -12.38 -3.79
CA ARG A 54 12.80 -12.93 -3.58
C ARG A 54 13.79 -11.80 -3.34
N MET A 55 14.55 -11.90 -2.26
CA MET A 55 15.62 -10.96 -1.96
C MET A 55 16.93 -11.54 -2.47
N HIS A 56 17.65 -10.76 -3.27
CA HIS A 56 19.00 -11.05 -3.75
C HIS A 56 19.97 -10.05 -3.16
N LYS A 57 21.28 -10.30 -3.29
CA LYS A 57 22.32 -9.42 -2.74
C LYS A 57 22.18 -7.97 -3.19
N ASN A 58 21.87 -7.76 -4.47
CA ASN A 58 21.89 -6.43 -5.10
C ASN A 58 20.50 -5.94 -5.56
N TYR A 59 19.46 -6.77 -5.47
CA TYR A 59 18.11 -6.39 -5.93
C TYR A 59 17.02 -7.20 -5.23
N CYS A 60 15.83 -6.68 -5.25
CA CYS A 60 14.61 -7.36 -4.86
C CYS A 60 13.84 -7.76 -6.13
N GLU A 61 13.41 -9.00 -6.22
CA GLU A 61 12.54 -9.51 -7.29
C GLU A 61 11.13 -9.70 -6.76
N ILE A 62 10.15 -9.13 -7.46
CA ILE A 62 8.72 -9.29 -7.17
C ILE A 62 8.05 -9.88 -8.39
N VAL A 63 7.30 -10.97 -8.20
CA VAL A 63 6.43 -11.54 -9.23
C VAL A 63 5.01 -11.08 -8.93
N GLY A 64 4.59 -10.04 -9.64
CA GLY A 64 3.27 -9.45 -9.46
C GLY A 64 2.19 -10.30 -10.15
N ASN A 65 0.98 -10.22 -9.61
CA ASN A 65 -0.18 -11.01 -10.07
C ASN A 65 -1.18 -10.19 -10.89
N GLY A 66 -0.82 -8.99 -11.30
CA GLY A 66 -1.71 -8.07 -11.99
C GLY A 66 -2.64 -7.30 -11.05
N ILE A 67 -3.43 -6.40 -11.63
CA ILE A 67 -4.45 -5.62 -10.94
C ILE A 67 -5.51 -6.57 -10.38
N ASN A 68 -5.92 -6.35 -9.13
CA ASN A 68 -6.84 -7.23 -8.38
C ASN A 68 -6.34 -8.68 -8.19
N GLY A 69 -5.04 -8.94 -8.43
CA GLY A 69 -4.45 -10.28 -8.37
C GLY A 69 -4.05 -10.76 -6.97
N PHE A 70 -4.42 -10.08 -5.90
CA PHE A 70 -4.12 -10.51 -4.54
C PHE A 70 -4.88 -11.78 -4.16
N LYS A 71 -4.17 -12.73 -3.52
CA LYS A 71 -4.70 -14.01 -3.05
C LYS A 71 -4.31 -14.22 -1.60
N TYR A 72 -5.28 -14.18 -0.70
CA TYR A 72 -5.04 -14.31 0.74
C TYR A 72 -6.21 -14.99 1.45
N LYS A 73 -5.95 -15.48 2.66
CA LYS A 73 -6.96 -16.11 3.52
C LYS A 73 -7.84 -15.08 4.22
N LYS A 74 -9.07 -15.48 4.60
CA LYS A 74 -9.97 -14.66 5.44
C LYS A 74 -9.25 -14.19 6.72
N ASN A 75 -9.70 -13.05 7.25
CA ASN A 75 -9.16 -12.44 8.46
C ASN A 75 -7.68 -12.04 8.37
N LEU A 76 -7.24 -11.63 7.19
CA LEU A 76 -5.88 -11.12 7.00
C LEU A 76 -5.66 -9.87 7.86
N THR A 77 -4.55 -9.85 8.60
CA THR A 77 -4.05 -8.65 9.27
C THR A 77 -2.73 -8.23 8.63
N ILE A 78 -2.62 -6.97 8.24
CA ILE A 78 -1.41 -6.34 7.73
C ILE A 78 -0.86 -5.43 8.81
N ASP A 79 0.40 -5.62 9.19
CA ASP A 79 1.10 -4.79 10.16
C ASP A 79 2.00 -3.79 9.42
N SER A 80 1.59 -2.53 9.46
CA SER A 80 2.32 -1.42 8.85
C SER A 80 3.47 -0.89 9.72
N LYS A 81 3.70 -1.45 10.91
CA LYS A 81 4.70 -0.99 11.87
C LYS A 81 4.54 0.52 12.13
N ASN A 82 5.59 1.32 11.92
CA ASN A 82 5.52 2.79 11.98
C ASN A 82 5.31 3.44 10.60
N SER A 83 5.14 2.66 9.54
CA SER A 83 5.08 3.17 8.18
C SER A 83 3.74 3.79 7.83
N GLY A 84 3.62 5.11 7.99
CA GLY A 84 2.47 5.86 7.51
C GLY A 84 2.30 5.80 5.99
N THR A 85 3.38 5.67 5.24
CA THR A 85 3.34 5.50 3.78
C THR A 85 2.68 4.17 3.44
N LEU A 86 3.17 3.06 3.99
CA LEU A 86 2.58 1.74 3.75
C LEU A 86 1.11 1.70 4.17
N GLY A 87 0.82 2.08 5.43
CA GLY A 87 -0.52 1.99 5.98
C GLY A 87 -1.58 2.76 5.19
N ARG A 88 -1.20 3.86 4.54
CA ARG A 88 -2.11 4.66 3.70
C ARG A 88 -2.20 4.15 2.26
N LEU A 89 -1.06 3.84 1.63
CA LEU A 89 -1.04 3.46 0.23
C LEU A 89 -1.66 2.09 -0.02
N ILE A 90 -1.46 1.13 0.89
CA ILE A 90 -1.99 -0.22 0.73
C ILE A 90 -3.52 -0.25 0.72
N LEU A 91 -4.18 0.70 1.40
CA LEU A 91 -5.64 0.83 1.38
C LEU A 91 -6.17 1.06 -0.05
N GLY A 92 -5.43 1.85 -0.86
CA GLY A 92 -5.78 2.06 -2.27
C GLY A 92 -5.76 0.77 -3.10
N LEU A 93 -4.84 -0.15 -2.81
CA LEU A 93 -4.77 -1.44 -3.50
C LEU A 93 -5.85 -2.43 -3.05
N LEU A 94 -6.46 -2.21 -1.90
CA LEU A 94 -7.44 -3.10 -1.30
C LEU A 94 -8.90 -2.72 -1.59
N ILE A 95 -9.15 -1.75 -2.47
CA ILE A 95 -10.52 -1.26 -2.73
C ILE A 95 -11.45 -2.31 -3.35
N LYS A 96 -10.93 -3.33 -4.02
CA LYS A 96 -11.67 -4.50 -4.51
C LYS A 96 -11.40 -5.78 -3.71
N SER A 97 -10.89 -5.64 -2.51
CA SER A 97 -10.64 -6.77 -1.61
C SER A 97 -11.93 -7.54 -1.36
N PRO A 98 -12.01 -8.84 -1.70
CA PRO A 98 -13.25 -9.61 -1.51
C PRO A 98 -13.51 -9.93 -0.03
N GLU A 99 -12.46 -9.93 0.77
CA GLU A 99 -12.50 -10.25 2.19
C GLU A 99 -12.03 -9.06 3.03
N LYS A 100 -12.49 -9.01 4.27
CA LYS A 100 -12.04 -8.00 5.24
C LYS A 100 -10.54 -8.11 5.48
N VAL A 101 -9.84 -6.98 5.41
CA VAL A 101 -8.42 -6.87 5.74
C VAL A 101 -8.25 -5.87 6.88
N ARG A 102 -7.62 -6.32 7.95
CA ARG A 102 -7.32 -5.49 9.11
C ARG A 102 -5.93 -4.87 8.96
N ILE A 103 -5.83 -3.57 9.15
CA ILE A 103 -4.56 -2.84 9.16
C ILE A 103 -4.26 -2.44 10.60
N ILE A 104 -3.04 -2.77 11.04
CA ILE A 104 -2.51 -2.37 12.34
C ILE A 104 -1.21 -1.60 12.16
N GLY A 105 -0.77 -0.94 13.20
CA GLY A 105 0.51 -0.26 13.27
C GLY A 105 1.00 -0.21 14.71
N ASP A 106 2.18 0.35 14.92
CA ASP A 106 2.72 0.57 16.24
C ASP A 106 1.91 1.64 17.03
N LYS A 107 2.31 1.89 18.27
CA LYS A 107 1.66 2.86 19.15
C LYS A 107 1.65 4.29 18.57
N SER A 108 2.69 4.68 17.82
CA SER A 108 2.79 6.01 17.19
C SER A 108 1.86 6.11 15.98
N LEU A 109 1.95 5.15 15.04
CA LEU A 109 1.12 5.14 13.84
C LEU A 109 -0.37 5.01 14.18
N SER A 110 -0.70 4.26 15.23
CA SER A 110 -2.08 4.03 15.65
C SER A 110 -2.79 5.28 16.17
N LYS A 111 -2.05 6.33 16.53
CA LYS A 111 -2.62 7.64 16.94
C LYS A 111 -2.85 8.60 15.78
N ARG A 112 -2.32 8.29 14.58
CA ARG A 112 -2.41 9.19 13.41
C ARG A 112 -3.78 9.10 12.76
N ASP A 113 -4.24 10.25 12.24
CA ASP A 113 -5.49 10.34 11.49
C ASP A 113 -5.34 9.71 10.10
N PHE A 114 -6.25 8.80 9.78
CA PHE A 114 -6.37 8.13 8.49
C PHE A 114 -7.53 8.68 7.64
N SER A 115 -8.35 9.59 8.17
CA SER A 115 -9.51 10.16 7.45
C SER A 115 -9.13 10.77 6.10
N ARG A 116 -7.92 11.37 6.02
CA ARG A 116 -7.42 11.96 4.76
C ARG A 116 -7.36 10.97 3.61
N VAL A 117 -7.24 9.68 3.90
CA VAL A 117 -7.17 8.60 2.90
C VAL A 117 -8.48 7.83 2.87
N THR A 118 -9.06 7.49 4.01
CA THR A 118 -10.28 6.68 4.05
C THR A 118 -11.48 7.41 3.47
N THR A 119 -11.65 8.70 3.74
CA THR A 119 -12.76 9.49 3.19
C THR A 119 -12.80 9.51 1.65
N PRO A 120 -11.71 9.81 0.91
CA PRO A 120 -11.75 9.69 -0.54
C PRO A 120 -11.91 8.24 -1.03
N LEU A 121 -11.35 7.25 -0.31
CA LEU A 121 -11.50 5.86 -0.70
C LEU A 121 -12.94 5.34 -0.53
N GLU A 122 -13.70 5.83 0.44
CA GLU A 122 -15.13 5.51 0.61
C GLU A 122 -15.95 5.88 -0.63
N LYS A 123 -15.53 6.89 -1.39
CA LYS A 123 -16.18 7.28 -2.66
C LYS A 123 -16.07 6.20 -3.74
N PHE A 124 -15.10 5.28 -3.66
CA PHE A 124 -15.03 4.10 -4.51
C PHE A 124 -15.99 2.98 -4.08
N GLY A 125 -16.76 3.18 -3.01
CA GLY A 125 -17.74 2.22 -2.48
C GLY A 125 -17.18 1.26 -1.42
N VAL A 126 -15.93 1.45 -0.96
CA VAL A 126 -15.37 0.63 0.11
C VAL A 126 -15.92 1.03 1.48
N LYS A 127 -15.88 0.10 2.44
CA LYS A 127 -16.33 0.33 3.80
C LYS A 127 -15.18 0.18 4.77
N PHE A 128 -15.09 1.11 5.72
CA PHE A 128 -14.14 1.06 6.81
C PHE A 128 -14.84 0.84 8.15
N SER A 129 -14.21 0.07 9.03
CA SER A 129 -14.58 -0.03 10.44
C SER A 129 -13.36 0.19 11.33
N TYR A 130 -13.56 0.81 12.49
CA TYR A 130 -12.50 1.28 13.37
C TYR A 130 -12.79 0.84 14.81
N LYS A 131 -11.72 0.62 15.62
CA LYS A 131 -11.85 0.57 17.07
C LYS A 131 -12.04 1.98 17.66
N ILE A 132 -11.25 2.93 17.18
CA ILE A 132 -11.37 4.38 17.46
C ILE A 132 -11.43 5.06 16.10
N LYS A 133 -12.44 5.92 15.88
CA LYS A 133 -12.72 6.55 14.59
C LYS A 133 -11.47 7.18 13.97
N ASN A 134 -11.27 6.87 12.70
CA ASN A 134 -10.17 7.39 11.85
C ASN A 134 -8.75 7.01 12.28
N THR A 135 -8.57 6.05 13.18
CA THR A 135 -7.24 5.61 13.62
C THR A 135 -7.05 4.11 13.38
N LEU A 136 -5.82 3.60 13.58
CA LEU A 136 -5.57 2.16 13.61
C LEU A 136 -5.88 1.57 15.00
N PRO A 137 -6.31 0.31 15.08
CA PRO A 137 -6.57 -0.58 13.97
C PRO A 137 -7.84 -0.22 13.21
N LEU A 138 -7.77 -0.29 11.87
CA LEU A 138 -8.93 -0.20 11.00
C LEU A 138 -9.09 -1.48 10.18
N THR A 139 -10.31 -1.72 9.72
CA THR A 139 -10.60 -2.83 8.80
C THR A 139 -11.23 -2.27 7.53
N ILE A 140 -10.71 -2.67 6.38
CA ILE A 140 -11.28 -2.36 5.07
C ILE A 140 -12.04 -3.58 4.54
N LEU A 141 -13.23 -3.33 3.98
CA LEU A 141 -13.95 -4.24 3.12
C LEU A 141 -14.08 -3.59 1.75
N GLY A 142 -13.48 -4.19 0.73
CA GLY A 142 -13.51 -3.68 -0.62
C GLY A 142 -14.90 -3.73 -1.25
N SER A 143 -15.06 -3.04 -2.37
CA SER A 143 -16.29 -3.04 -3.17
C SER A 143 -16.03 -3.69 -4.52
N GLN A 144 -16.76 -4.75 -4.84
CA GLN A 144 -16.65 -5.41 -6.15
C GLN A 144 -17.15 -4.51 -7.29
N SER A 145 -17.99 -3.52 -6.96
CA SER A 145 -18.52 -2.50 -7.88
C SER A 145 -17.78 -1.16 -7.75
N ALA A 146 -16.51 -1.16 -7.32
CA ALA A 146 -15.73 0.06 -7.20
C ALA A 146 -15.61 0.78 -8.56
N LYS A 147 -16.11 2.03 -8.62
CA LYS A 147 -16.10 2.87 -9.83
C LYS A 147 -15.08 4.01 -9.67
N GLY A 148 -14.59 4.51 -10.80
CA GLY A 148 -13.75 5.69 -10.84
C GLY A 148 -14.43 6.91 -10.19
N ILE A 149 -13.64 7.79 -9.59
CA ILE A 149 -14.12 9.00 -8.91
C ILE A 149 -13.45 10.25 -9.46
N LYS A 150 -14.11 11.39 -9.34
CA LYS A 150 -13.45 12.69 -9.48
C LYS A 150 -12.89 13.10 -8.11
N TYR A 151 -11.57 13.32 -8.06
CA TYR A 151 -10.88 13.66 -6.82
C TYR A 151 -9.98 14.87 -6.98
N LEU A 152 -10.09 15.82 -6.04
CA LEU A 152 -9.23 16.98 -5.93
C LEU A 152 -8.51 16.93 -4.56
N GLU A 153 -7.18 16.93 -4.57
CA GLU A 153 -6.38 16.94 -3.35
C GLU A 153 -6.05 18.38 -2.94
N ASN A 154 -6.77 18.88 -1.96
CA ASN A 154 -6.66 20.28 -1.50
C ASN A 154 -5.58 20.48 -0.41
N ARG A 155 -5.02 19.42 0.16
CA ARG A 155 -4.11 19.48 1.32
C ARG A 155 -2.64 19.24 0.97
N GLY A 156 -2.32 19.10 -0.33
CA GLY A 156 -0.94 18.89 -0.79
C GLY A 156 -0.32 17.56 -0.35
N SER A 157 -1.10 16.54 -0.02
CA SER A 157 -0.60 15.26 0.49
C SER A 157 -0.24 14.28 -0.62
N ALA A 158 1.06 14.02 -0.80
CA ALA A 158 1.54 13.00 -1.74
C ALA A 158 1.03 11.59 -1.40
N GLN A 159 0.84 11.27 -0.11
CA GLN A 159 0.32 9.97 0.32
C GLN A 159 -1.15 9.80 -0.05
N CYS A 160 -1.97 10.85 0.13
CA CYS A 160 -3.38 10.82 -0.25
C CYS A 160 -3.52 10.68 -1.77
N LYS A 161 -2.81 11.50 -2.55
CA LYS A 161 -2.77 11.38 -4.02
C LYS A 161 -2.40 9.97 -4.46
N SER A 162 -1.28 9.43 -3.94
CA SER A 162 -0.82 8.09 -4.30
C SER A 162 -1.83 7.01 -3.94
N SER A 163 -2.48 7.09 -2.78
CA SER A 163 -3.48 6.11 -2.36
C SER A 163 -4.71 6.12 -3.29
N VAL A 164 -5.19 7.32 -3.65
CA VAL A 164 -6.33 7.47 -4.58
C VAL A 164 -5.96 7.00 -6.00
N MET A 165 -4.73 7.29 -6.47
CA MET A 165 -4.25 6.81 -7.77
C MET A 165 -4.14 5.28 -7.80
N LEU A 166 -3.61 4.65 -6.74
CA LEU A 166 -3.56 3.20 -6.62
C LEU A 166 -4.96 2.58 -6.56
N ALA A 167 -5.92 3.26 -5.94
CA ALA A 167 -7.32 2.85 -5.95
C ALA A 167 -7.90 2.94 -7.38
N ALA A 168 -7.64 4.03 -8.09
CA ALA A 168 -8.13 4.22 -9.46
C ALA A 168 -7.61 3.15 -10.43
N LEU A 169 -6.38 2.64 -10.23
CA LEU A 169 -5.87 1.50 -11.01
C LEU A 169 -6.70 0.23 -10.82
N ASN A 170 -7.34 0.07 -9.67
CA ASN A 170 -8.13 -1.11 -9.31
C ASN A 170 -9.65 -0.91 -9.49
N ALA A 171 -10.11 0.31 -9.79
CA ALA A 171 -11.51 0.62 -10.08
C ALA A 171 -11.87 0.27 -11.52
N SER A 172 -13.17 0.17 -11.78
CA SER A 172 -13.74 -0.07 -13.12
C SER A 172 -14.11 1.25 -13.78
#